data_11e7565a8059173ff5676bbcefc626a7
#
_entry.id   11e7565a8059173ff5676bbcefc626a7
#
_cell.length_a   1.000
_cell.length_b   1.000
_cell.length_c   1.000
_cell.angle_alpha   90.00
_cell.angle_beta   90.00
_cell.angle_gamma   90.00
#
_symmetry.space_group_name_H-M   'P 1'
#
loop_
_entity.id
_entity.type
_entity.pdbx_description
1 polymer ?
#
loop_
_entity_poly.entity_id
_entity_poly.type
_entity_poly.pdbx_seq_one_letter_code
_entity_poly.pdbx_strand_id
1 'polypeptide(L)'
;MIFLYMAIGGKVMDNAEHLKLNNNNKDVIVFNNYSRRYCICIISIVDFTKYLDKLKEPVELRKFYSIFYNSMALIIKNHDGKVIKNVGDLLLFYFPKTVNFSKPSSFQDVLDCGLAMIQANSTLNLDLNKNDLPSIGYKISSNYD
;
A
#
# COMPACT_ATOMS: atom_id res chain seq x y z
N MET A 1 10.92 0.28 15.29
CA MET A 1 11.42 -0.99 14.72
C MET A 1 10.67 -1.24 13.42
N ILE A 2 11.39 -1.47 12.34
CA ILE A 2 10.84 -1.72 11.01
C ILE A 2 11.22 -3.14 10.62
N PHE A 3 10.23 -3.93 10.18
CA PHE A 3 10.43 -5.25 9.63
C PHE A 3 10.07 -5.25 8.15
N LEU A 4 10.97 -5.74 7.32
CA LEU A 4 10.69 -6.02 5.90
C LEU A 4 10.51 -7.52 5.75
N TYR A 5 9.30 -7.94 5.36
CA TYR A 5 9.00 -9.31 4.98
C TYR A 5 8.74 -9.39 3.48
N MET A 6 9.46 -10.25 2.79
CA MET A 6 9.20 -10.58 1.39
C MET A 6 8.67 -12.01 1.32
N ALA A 7 7.46 -12.16 0.80
CA ALA A 7 6.86 -13.45 0.48
C ALA A 7 6.40 -13.43 -0.98
N ILE A 8 6.45 -14.56 -1.65
CA ILE A 8 6.10 -14.66 -3.07
C ILE A 8 4.72 -15.30 -3.18
N GLY A 9 3.70 -14.55 -3.65
CA GLY A 9 2.39 -15.08 -3.98
C GLY A 9 1.17 -14.16 -3.74
N GLY A 10 0.68 -13.42 -4.73
CA GLY A 10 -0.60 -12.68 -4.69
C GLY A 10 -1.16 -12.36 -6.06
N LYS A 11 -2.44 -12.62 -6.31
CA LYS A 11 -3.13 -12.29 -7.57
C LYS A 11 -3.96 -11.03 -7.44
N VAL A 12 -3.73 -10.05 -8.31
CA VAL A 12 -4.65 -8.93 -8.53
C VAL A 12 -5.42 -9.15 -9.83
N MET A 13 -6.72 -9.07 -9.77
CA MET A 13 -7.57 -9.08 -10.96
C MET A 13 -7.68 -7.64 -11.49
N ASP A 14 -7.19 -7.42 -12.69
CA ASP A 14 -7.32 -6.15 -13.40
C ASP A 14 -8.69 -6.09 -14.07
N ASN A 15 -9.67 -5.44 -13.42
CA ASN A 15 -11.04 -5.28 -13.93
C ASN A 15 -11.19 -4.05 -14.85
N ALA A 16 -10.12 -3.52 -15.42
CA ALA A 16 -10.13 -2.21 -16.07
C ALA A 16 -10.34 -2.21 -17.58
N GLU A 17 -10.67 -3.32 -18.24
CA GLU A 17 -11.00 -3.26 -19.68
C GLU A 17 -12.20 -4.12 -20.05
N HIS A 18 -13.16 -3.44 -20.70
CA HIS A 18 -14.34 -3.95 -21.44
C HIS A 18 -15.63 -4.20 -20.66
N LEU A 19 -16.23 -3.14 -20.12
CA LEU A 19 -17.69 -3.00 -20.16
C LEU A 19 -18.09 -2.57 -21.59
N LYS A 20 -18.24 -3.51 -22.49
CA LYS A 20 -19.04 -3.28 -23.71
C LYS A 20 -20.51 -3.39 -23.31
N LEU A 21 -21.15 -2.23 -23.12
CA LEU A 21 -22.60 -2.11 -23.05
C LEU A 21 -23.18 -2.55 -24.40
N ASN A 22 -23.67 -3.75 -24.46
CA ASN A 22 -24.52 -4.19 -25.57
C ASN A 22 -25.96 -3.82 -25.23
N ASN A 23 -26.61 -3.07 -26.11
CA ASN A 23 -27.95 -2.49 -25.98
C ASN A 23 -29.11 -3.52 -25.97
N ASN A 24 -28.99 -4.62 -25.28
CA ASN A 24 -30.09 -5.52 -25.00
C ASN A 24 -30.09 -5.87 -23.51
N ASN A 25 -30.95 -5.22 -22.76
CA ASN A 25 -31.31 -5.37 -21.35
C ASN A 25 -31.08 -6.75 -20.69
N LYS A 26 -29.83 -7.20 -20.61
CA LYS A 26 -29.38 -8.24 -19.70
C LYS A 26 -28.01 -7.81 -19.20
N ASP A 27 -27.90 -7.51 -17.91
CA ASP A 27 -26.64 -7.32 -17.22
C ASP A 27 -25.85 -8.63 -17.28
N VAL A 28 -24.99 -8.76 -18.31
CA VAL A 28 -24.10 -9.90 -18.45
C VAL A 28 -22.79 -9.55 -17.74
N ILE A 29 -22.57 -10.17 -16.61
CA ILE A 29 -21.25 -10.14 -15.95
C ILE A 29 -20.30 -10.99 -16.78
N VAL A 30 -19.40 -10.35 -17.52
CA VAL A 30 -18.36 -11.06 -18.28
C VAL A 30 -17.16 -11.29 -17.34
N PHE A 31 -16.89 -12.54 -17.01
CA PHE A 31 -15.67 -12.94 -16.31
C PHE A 31 -14.55 -13.06 -17.34
N ASN A 32 -13.59 -12.13 -17.30
CA ASN A 32 -12.36 -12.28 -18.07
C ASN A 32 -11.41 -13.24 -17.36
N ASN A 33 -11.01 -14.32 -18.04
CA ASN A 33 -10.07 -15.32 -17.55
C ASN A 33 -8.59 -14.85 -17.58
N TYR A 34 -8.33 -13.56 -17.77
CA TYR A 34 -6.98 -13.01 -17.75
C TYR A 34 -6.58 -12.64 -16.32
N SER A 35 -5.83 -13.52 -15.66
CA SER A 35 -5.15 -13.18 -14.42
C SER A 35 -3.75 -12.67 -14.70
N ARG A 36 -3.42 -11.49 -14.17
CA ARG A 36 -2.06 -10.95 -14.19
C ARG A 36 -1.48 -11.05 -12.79
N ARG A 37 -0.19 -11.34 -12.71
CA ARG A 37 0.54 -11.42 -11.44
C ARG A 37 1.25 -10.11 -11.19
N TYR A 38 1.15 -9.61 -9.97
CA TYR A 38 1.81 -8.39 -9.53
C TYR A 38 2.48 -8.60 -8.19
N CYS A 39 3.52 -7.84 -7.92
CA CYS A 39 4.01 -7.70 -6.56
C CYS A 39 3.05 -6.82 -5.77
N ILE A 40 2.38 -7.44 -4.80
CA ILE A 40 1.46 -6.76 -3.88
C ILE A 40 2.19 -6.52 -2.58
N CYS A 41 2.05 -5.32 -2.04
CA CYS A 41 2.69 -4.90 -0.82
C CYS A 41 1.67 -4.39 0.19
N ILE A 42 2.01 -4.59 1.45
CA ILE A 42 1.24 -4.09 2.59
C ILE A 42 2.21 -3.36 3.51
N ILE A 43 1.86 -2.15 3.91
CA ILE A 43 2.48 -1.48 5.05
C ILE A 43 1.47 -1.41 6.20
N SER A 44 1.89 -1.75 7.41
CA SER A 44 1.03 -1.71 8.58
C SER A 44 1.74 -1.12 9.79
N ILE A 45 1.00 -0.40 10.62
CA ILE A 45 1.50 0.18 11.86
C ILE A 45 1.66 -0.93 12.90
N VAL A 46 2.83 -0.98 13.54
CA VAL A 46 3.11 -1.96 14.60
C VAL A 46 2.39 -1.56 15.88
N ASP A 47 1.75 -2.52 16.54
CA ASP A 47 1.03 -2.31 17.82
C ASP A 47 -0.02 -1.19 17.76
N PHE A 48 -0.73 -1.07 16.66
CA PHE A 48 -1.66 0.05 16.39
C PHE A 48 -2.70 0.26 17.51
N THR A 49 -3.19 -0.79 18.13
CA THR A 49 -4.15 -0.70 19.24
C THR A 49 -3.66 0.15 20.41
N LYS A 50 -2.35 0.13 20.70
CA LYS A 50 -1.74 0.99 21.74
C LYS A 50 -1.78 2.47 21.41
N TYR A 51 -1.84 2.81 20.12
CA TYR A 51 -1.95 4.21 19.68
C TYR A 51 -3.40 4.68 19.71
N LEU A 52 -4.36 3.80 19.41
CA LEU A 52 -5.79 4.13 19.52
C LEU A 52 -6.17 4.58 20.93
N ASP A 53 -5.60 3.97 21.96
CA ASP A 53 -5.84 4.35 23.34
C ASP A 53 -5.31 5.75 23.68
N LYS A 54 -4.30 6.22 22.94
CA LYS A 54 -3.70 7.56 23.08
C LYS A 54 -4.41 8.63 22.27
N LEU A 55 -4.96 8.25 21.12
CA LEU A 55 -5.66 9.13 20.18
C LEU A 55 -7.16 9.16 20.52
N LYS A 56 -7.51 9.88 21.57
CA LYS A 56 -8.88 9.90 22.12
C LYS A 56 -9.86 10.71 21.28
N GLU A 57 -9.35 11.72 20.59
CA GLU A 57 -10.18 12.61 19.80
C GLU A 57 -10.22 12.19 18.31
N PRO A 58 -11.41 12.17 17.69
CA PRO A 58 -11.53 11.83 16.26
C PRO A 58 -10.70 12.72 15.33
N VAL A 59 -10.44 13.96 15.73
CA VAL A 59 -9.62 14.91 14.97
C VAL A 59 -8.15 14.48 14.98
N GLU A 60 -7.64 14.05 16.14
CA GLU A 60 -6.27 13.53 16.27
C GLU A 60 -6.06 12.28 15.45
N LEU A 61 -7.02 11.36 15.49
CA LEU A 61 -6.97 10.12 14.71
C LEU A 61 -6.96 10.41 13.20
N ARG A 62 -7.78 11.34 12.71
CA ARG A 62 -7.76 11.75 11.30
C ARG A 62 -6.43 12.38 10.91
N LYS A 63 -5.89 13.25 11.75
CA LYS A 63 -4.61 13.91 11.52
C LYS A 63 -3.47 12.88 11.47
N PHE A 64 -3.47 11.93 12.39
CA PHE A 64 -2.54 10.81 12.43
C PHE A 64 -2.56 10.00 11.14
N TYR A 65 -3.73 9.54 10.72
CA TYR A 65 -3.87 8.80 9.46
C TYR A 65 -3.48 9.63 8.24
N SER A 66 -3.84 10.92 8.22
CA SER A 66 -3.49 11.81 7.11
C SER A 66 -1.96 11.92 6.95
N ILE A 67 -1.22 12.13 8.04
CA ILE A 67 0.24 12.23 8.00
C ILE A 67 0.84 10.90 7.53
N PHE A 68 0.42 9.79 8.14
CA PHE A 68 0.96 8.47 7.79
C PHE A 68 0.67 8.07 6.34
N TYR A 69 -0.60 8.07 5.95
CA TYR A 69 -0.99 7.61 4.62
C TYR A 69 -0.49 8.52 3.49
N ASN A 70 -0.50 9.85 3.68
CA ASN A 70 0.01 10.76 2.66
C ASN A 70 1.52 10.59 2.46
N SER A 71 2.27 10.41 3.55
CA SER A 71 3.71 10.15 3.46
C SER A 71 4.01 8.85 2.73
N MET A 72 3.31 7.77 3.07
CA MET A 72 3.50 6.46 2.42
C MET A 72 3.04 6.47 0.97
N ALA A 73 1.89 7.07 0.67
CA ALA A 73 1.38 7.18 -0.69
C ALA A 73 2.31 7.97 -1.61
N LEU A 74 2.95 9.02 -1.09
CA LEU A 74 3.95 9.80 -1.84
C LEU A 74 5.17 8.94 -2.19
N ILE A 75 5.69 8.17 -1.23
CA ILE A 75 6.83 7.27 -1.47
C ILE A 75 6.46 6.21 -2.52
N ILE A 76 5.28 5.58 -2.38
CA ILE A 76 4.79 4.59 -3.33
C ILE A 76 4.72 5.17 -4.74
N LYS A 77 4.12 6.36 -4.88
CA LYS A 77 3.98 7.06 -6.16
C LYS A 77 5.35 7.38 -6.79
N ASN A 78 6.31 7.83 -5.99
CA ASN A 78 7.65 8.17 -6.47
C ASN A 78 8.46 6.97 -6.96
N HIS A 79 8.02 5.75 -6.63
CA HIS A 79 8.62 4.49 -7.07
C HIS A 79 7.70 3.70 -8.02
N ASP A 80 6.82 4.40 -8.75
CA ASP A 80 5.88 3.80 -9.73
C ASP A 80 4.92 2.74 -9.16
N GLY A 81 4.74 2.72 -7.85
CA GLY A 81 3.72 1.93 -7.19
C GLY A 81 2.34 2.59 -7.27
N LYS A 82 1.30 1.80 -7.07
CA LYS A 82 -0.10 2.26 -7.02
C LYS A 82 -0.78 1.79 -5.75
N VAL A 83 -1.38 2.73 -5.05
CA VAL A 83 -2.21 2.44 -3.87
C VAL A 83 -3.52 1.82 -4.33
N ILE A 84 -3.92 0.72 -3.69
CA ILE A 84 -5.21 0.06 -3.90
C ILE A 84 -6.23 0.63 -2.92
N LYS A 85 -5.95 0.51 -1.62
CA LYS A 85 -6.81 1.03 -0.55
C LYS A 85 -6.10 1.03 0.80
N ASN A 86 -6.67 1.76 1.74
CA ASN A 86 -6.35 1.65 3.16
C ASN A 86 -7.46 0.88 3.90
N VAL A 87 -7.07 0.10 4.90
CA VAL A 87 -7.97 -0.64 5.76
C VAL A 87 -7.44 -0.56 7.20
N GLY A 88 -8.05 0.30 8.03
CA GLY A 88 -7.58 0.54 9.40
C GLY A 88 -6.13 1.01 9.42
N ASP A 89 -5.24 0.21 10.00
CA ASP A 89 -3.81 0.46 10.11
C ASP A 89 -2.98 -0.05 8.92
N LEU A 90 -3.64 -0.55 7.87
CA LEU A 90 -3.01 -1.13 6.69
C LEU A 90 -3.15 -0.22 5.48
N LEU A 91 -2.09 -0.14 4.65
CA LEU A 91 -2.14 0.40 3.31
C LEU A 91 -1.73 -0.69 2.33
N LEU A 92 -2.62 -1.02 1.40
CA LEU A 92 -2.42 -2.01 0.35
C LEU A 92 -2.03 -1.30 -0.94
N PHE A 93 -0.97 -1.75 -1.58
CA PHE A 93 -0.45 -1.19 -2.83
C PHE A 93 0.23 -2.25 -3.70
N TYR A 94 0.49 -1.94 -4.96
CA TYR A 94 1.13 -2.86 -5.89
C TYR A 94 2.02 -2.13 -6.89
N PHE A 95 2.85 -2.89 -7.60
CA PHE A 95 3.76 -2.38 -8.62
C PHE A 95 3.39 -2.93 -10.00
N PRO A 96 2.83 -2.10 -10.90
CA PRO A 96 2.38 -2.54 -12.23
C PRO A 96 3.46 -3.17 -13.10
N LYS A 97 4.70 -2.68 -13.02
CA LYS A 97 5.83 -3.18 -13.82
C LYS A 97 6.19 -4.64 -13.51
N THR A 98 5.85 -5.13 -12.31
CA THR A 98 6.16 -6.51 -11.88
C THR A 98 5.36 -7.58 -12.62
N VAL A 99 4.39 -7.21 -13.45
CA VAL A 99 3.74 -8.13 -14.39
C VAL A 99 4.75 -8.83 -15.29
N ASN A 100 5.86 -8.17 -15.63
CA ASN A 100 6.98 -8.71 -16.39
C ASN A 100 8.07 -9.27 -15.46
N PHE A 101 7.78 -10.39 -14.79
CA PHE A 101 8.69 -10.99 -13.82
C PHE A 101 10.04 -11.45 -14.43
N SER A 102 10.11 -11.65 -15.74
CA SER A 102 11.35 -12.03 -16.46
C SER A 102 12.41 -10.92 -16.46
N LYS A 103 12.04 -9.69 -16.10
CA LYS A 103 12.99 -8.58 -16.02
C LYS A 103 13.30 -8.28 -14.55
N PRO A 104 14.51 -8.53 -14.06
CA PRO A 104 14.92 -8.22 -12.69
C PRO A 104 14.68 -6.74 -12.32
N SER A 105 14.84 -5.83 -13.28
CA SER A 105 14.57 -4.39 -13.10
C SER A 105 13.10 -4.08 -12.74
N SER A 106 12.17 -4.98 -13.03
CA SER A 106 10.75 -4.80 -12.68
C SER A 106 10.51 -4.79 -11.16
N PHE A 107 11.41 -5.41 -10.39
CA PHE A 107 11.34 -5.47 -8.92
C PHE A 107 12.22 -4.43 -8.23
N GLN A 108 13.03 -3.68 -8.97
CA GLN A 108 13.88 -2.64 -8.41
C GLN A 108 13.05 -1.57 -7.69
N ASP A 109 11.96 -1.12 -8.32
CA ASP A 109 11.05 -0.14 -7.72
C ASP A 109 10.44 -0.63 -6.40
N VAL A 110 10.17 -1.95 -6.28
CA VAL A 110 9.65 -2.56 -5.04
C VAL A 110 10.67 -2.44 -3.91
N LEU A 111 11.92 -2.79 -4.20
CA LEU A 111 13.01 -2.73 -3.22
C LEU A 111 13.34 -1.29 -2.82
N ASP A 112 13.46 -0.41 -3.80
CA ASP A 112 13.77 1.01 -3.57
C ASP A 112 12.66 1.70 -2.78
N CYS A 113 11.40 1.37 -3.06
CA CYS A 113 10.24 1.84 -2.30
C CYS A 113 10.32 1.38 -0.83
N GLY A 114 10.59 0.09 -0.60
CA GLY A 114 10.75 -0.46 0.74
C GLY A 114 11.88 0.23 1.53
N LEU A 115 13.03 0.43 0.90
CA LEU A 115 14.16 1.14 1.50
C LEU A 115 13.83 2.61 1.80
N ALA A 116 13.16 3.30 0.86
CA ALA A 116 12.73 4.67 1.06
C ALA A 116 11.74 4.80 2.23
N MET A 117 10.82 3.84 2.38
CA MET A 117 9.92 3.79 3.54
C MET A 117 10.69 3.59 4.85
N ILE A 118 11.69 2.72 4.86
CA ILE A 118 12.55 2.52 6.04
C ILE A 118 13.27 3.81 6.43
N GLN A 119 13.85 4.49 5.45
CA GLN A 119 14.56 5.76 5.66
C GLN A 119 13.62 6.89 6.12
N ALA A 120 12.38 6.90 5.64
CA ALA A 120 11.39 7.91 5.98
C ALA A 120 10.87 7.83 7.42
N ASN A 121 11.14 6.76 8.16
CA ASN A 121 10.58 6.57 9.51
C ASN A 121 10.94 7.70 10.47
N SER A 122 12.18 8.16 10.47
CA SER A 122 12.62 9.26 11.34
C SER A 122 11.91 10.57 11.02
N THR A 123 11.81 10.92 9.73
CA THR A 123 11.12 12.14 9.28
C THR A 123 9.63 12.09 9.57
N LEU A 124 9.00 10.95 9.33
CA LEU A 124 7.59 10.73 9.65
C LEU A 124 7.32 10.94 11.15
N ASN A 125 8.15 10.38 12.01
CA ASN A 125 8.00 10.51 13.44
C ASN A 125 8.26 11.93 13.94
N LEU A 126 9.16 12.67 13.31
CA LEU A 126 9.32 14.11 13.57
C LEU A 126 8.07 14.89 13.22
N ASP A 127 7.42 14.60 12.09
CA ASP A 127 6.18 15.24 11.68
C ASP A 127 5.01 14.90 12.62
N LEU A 128 4.90 13.65 13.05
CA LEU A 128 3.92 13.23 14.03
C LEU A 128 4.12 14.00 15.35
N ASN A 129 5.34 14.04 15.87
CA ASN A 129 5.65 14.71 17.14
C ASN A 129 5.43 16.22 17.09
N LYS A 130 5.71 16.88 15.97
CA LYS A 130 5.38 18.31 15.77
C LYS A 130 3.88 18.60 15.82
N ASN A 131 3.06 17.59 15.66
CA ASN A 131 1.61 17.66 15.72
C ASN A 131 1.04 17.07 17.00
N ASP A 132 1.88 16.88 18.03
CA ASP A 132 1.53 16.28 19.33
C ASP A 132 0.99 14.84 19.21
N LEU A 133 1.39 14.13 18.14
CA LEU A 133 1.00 12.76 17.88
C LEU A 133 2.13 11.78 18.24
N PRO A 134 1.80 10.55 18.63
CA PRO A 134 2.80 9.58 19.06
C PRO A 134 3.68 9.11 17.89
N SER A 135 4.96 8.82 18.20
CA SER A 135 5.86 8.13 17.28
C SER A 135 5.42 6.70 17.04
N ILE A 136 5.60 6.21 15.83
CA ILE A 136 5.18 4.87 15.40
C ILE A 136 6.32 4.08 14.77
N GLY A 137 6.21 2.75 14.85
CA GLY A 137 6.88 1.82 13.97
C GLY A 137 5.90 1.25 12.95
N TYR A 138 6.40 0.79 11.83
CA TYR A 138 5.60 0.09 10.83
C TYR A 138 6.39 -1.07 10.23
N LYS A 139 5.68 -2.01 9.66
CA LYS A 139 6.23 -3.17 8.94
C LYS A 139 5.75 -3.16 7.50
N ILE A 140 6.62 -3.61 6.60
CA ILE A 140 6.36 -3.70 5.18
C ILE A 140 6.44 -5.17 4.79
N SER A 141 5.44 -5.66 4.07
CA SER A 141 5.41 -7.00 3.51
C SER A 141 5.16 -6.90 2.01
N SER A 142 5.82 -7.73 1.24
CA SER A 142 5.55 -7.85 -0.20
C SER A 142 5.34 -9.31 -0.58
N ASN A 143 4.44 -9.53 -1.51
CA ASN A 143 4.10 -10.85 -2.02
C ASN A 143 3.95 -10.79 -3.53
N TYR A 144 4.50 -11.80 -4.24
CA TYR A 144 4.39 -11.94 -5.68
C TYR A 144 3.86 -13.34 -6.03
N ASP A 145 2.67 -13.36 -6.68
CA ASP A 145 2.09 -14.63 -7.14
C ASP A 145 1.21 -14.43 -8.37
#